data_822d36ac6cba8addb9c502e1110313fd
#
_entry.id   822d36ac6cba8addb9c502e1110313fd
#
_cell.length_a   1.000
_cell.length_b   1.000
_cell.length_c   1.000
_cell.angle_alpha   90.00
_cell.angle_beta   90.00
_cell.angle_gamma   90.00
#
_symmetry.space_group_name_H-M   'P 1'
#
loop_
_entity.id
_entity.type
_entity.pdbx_description
1 polymer ?
#
loop_
_entity_poly.entity_id
_entity_poly.type
_entity_poly.pdbx_seq_one_letter_code
_entity_poly.pdbx_strand_id
1 'polypeptide(L)'
;MRVIEVQTSEGDRRYVLVDNDGELVIPAVRYLKHLDQRGYARNTLRSYAHMLKLYFEYVKQRGLDYRNPTLDDIGVFVHWLKLPSGSIKVLPAQSVDQARSNRTINLALTVVTGLYDYLWRIDDVSDRLADRTTVYLPARASRYKSFLYHIAAQQPVAKKLFKQKEPKKGRPKTISKAQVQQLMHACANQRDRLLLWLLYESAIRVGELLALWVEDIDVASCQLSIRDRGLLANGAEIKTASSERKVEVSEELINEFVSYIGIVHTLDIETNHLFLKLQGAAKGHPMTYDDVNSLFRRLRRKTGIDVTPHKLRHSSLSALAKSGWKPELLQERAGHANFQHTYQLYVHVTEDELHDEWTKTQQTVSMKQPGINSVRLAESKE
;
A
#
# COMPACT_ATOMS: atom_id res chain seq x y z
N MET A 1 -21.04 7.16 16.41
CA MET A 1 -21.15 7.40 14.95
C MET A 1 -20.78 6.15 14.17
N ARG A 2 -21.34 5.96 12.97
CA ARG A 2 -21.07 4.79 12.10
C ARG A 2 -20.83 5.24 10.66
N VAL A 3 -19.89 4.56 9.98
CA VAL A 3 -19.72 4.68 8.53
C VAL A 3 -20.58 3.59 7.90
N ILE A 4 -21.49 3.98 7.01
CA ILE A 4 -22.40 3.08 6.31
C ILE A 4 -22.05 3.11 4.82
N GLU A 5 -22.03 1.95 4.20
CA GLU A 5 -21.96 1.80 2.76
C GLU A 5 -23.39 1.83 2.22
N VAL A 6 -23.66 2.74 1.29
CA VAL A 6 -24.96 2.89 0.65
C VAL A 6 -24.80 2.67 -0.85
N GLN A 7 -25.79 2.04 -1.45
CA GLN A 7 -25.86 1.88 -2.89
C GLN A 7 -26.76 2.99 -3.46
N THR A 8 -26.27 3.67 -4.48
CA THR A 8 -27.05 4.70 -5.20
C THR A 8 -28.04 4.03 -6.15
N SER A 9 -29.01 4.79 -6.66
CA SER A 9 -29.94 4.34 -7.69
C SER A 9 -29.25 3.89 -8.99
N GLU A 10 -28.05 4.38 -9.22
CA GLU A 10 -27.20 4.05 -10.38
C GLU A 10 -26.32 2.82 -10.13
N GLY A 11 -26.46 2.17 -8.94
CA GLY A 11 -25.69 0.98 -8.58
C GLY A 11 -24.33 1.27 -7.94
N ASP A 12 -23.91 2.54 -7.87
CA ASP A 12 -22.65 2.92 -7.24
C ASP A 12 -22.70 2.75 -5.72
N ARG A 13 -21.57 2.30 -5.15
CA ARG A 13 -21.43 2.19 -3.70
C ARG A 13 -20.74 3.45 -3.17
N ARG A 14 -21.36 4.11 -2.22
CA ARG A 14 -20.84 5.31 -1.54
C ARG A 14 -20.76 5.11 -0.03
N TYR A 15 -19.95 5.93 0.61
CA TYR A 15 -19.79 5.89 2.07
C TYR A 15 -20.40 7.15 2.65
N VAL A 16 -21.26 6.98 3.66
CA VAL A 16 -21.85 8.08 4.42
C VAL A 16 -21.52 7.93 5.90
N LEU A 17 -21.42 9.05 6.60
CA LEU A 17 -21.24 9.08 8.04
C LEU A 17 -22.58 9.42 8.69
N VAL A 18 -23.03 8.54 9.59
CA VAL A 18 -24.22 8.77 10.41
C VAL A 18 -23.83 8.87 11.88
N ASP A 19 -24.58 9.65 12.61
CA ASP A 19 -24.39 9.78 14.06
C ASP A 19 -25.00 8.60 14.83
N ASN A 20 -25.14 8.73 16.16
CA ASN A 20 -25.70 7.67 16.99
C ASN A 20 -27.22 7.55 16.85
N ASP A 21 -27.87 8.60 16.43
CA ASP A 21 -29.32 8.72 16.26
C ASP A 21 -29.74 8.31 14.84
N GLY A 22 -28.77 8.02 13.98
CA GLY A 22 -28.99 7.59 12.59
C GLY A 22 -29.01 8.75 11.60
N GLU A 23 -28.83 9.99 12.07
CA GLU A 23 -28.85 11.19 11.22
C GLU A 23 -27.51 11.36 10.47
N LEU A 24 -27.59 11.91 9.26
CA LEU A 24 -26.42 12.15 8.44
C LEU A 24 -25.56 13.29 9.00
N VAL A 25 -24.27 13.08 9.13
CA VAL A 25 -23.29 14.12 9.42
C VAL A 25 -23.03 14.93 8.15
N ILE A 26 -23.88 15.92 7.90
CA ILE A 26 -23.97 16.67 6.64
C ILE A 26 -22.62 17.18 6.11
N PRO A 27 -21.73 17.85 6.91
CA PRO A 27 -20.45 18.33 6.40
C PRO A 27 -19.55 17.20 5.91
N ALA A 28 -19.55 16.06 6.59
CA ALA A 28 -18.77 14.89 6.18
C ALA A 28 -19.32 14.27 4.88
N VAL A 29 -20.64 14.14 4.77
CA VAL A 29 -21.31 13.57 3.59
C VAL A 29 -21.09 14.45 2.36
N ARG A 30 -21.23 15.78 2.49
CA ARG A 30 -20.95 16.74 1.41
C ARG A 30 -19.50 16.64 0.93
N TYR A 31 -18.55 16.57 1.86
CA TYR A 31 -17.14 16.46 1.52
C TYR A 31 -16.82 15.14 0.82
N LEU A 32 -17.34 14.01 1.31
CA LEU A 32 -17.15 12.70 0.66
C LEU A 32 -17.75 12.69 -0.75
N LYS A 33 -18.94 13.28 -0.95
CA LYS A 33 -19.55 13.44 -2.27
C LYS A 33 -18.68 14.29 -3.19
N HIS A 34 -18.12 15.39 -2.70
CA HIS A 34 -17.22 16.24 -3.47
C HIS A 34 -15.96 15.47 -3.93
N LEU A 35 -15.37 14.65 -3.05
CA LEU A 35 -14.20 13.83 -3.39
C LEU A 35 -14.55 12.74 -4.41
N ASP A 36 -15.74 12.13 -4.30
CA ASP A 36 -16.25 11.14 -5.24
C ASP A 36 -16.38 11.75 -6.64
N GLN A 37 -16.99 12.93 -6.75
CA GLN A 37 -17.09 13.70 -8.00
C GLN A 37 -15.74 14.08 -8.61
N ARG A 38 -14.68 14.14 -7.78
CA ARG A 38 -13.29 14.36 -8.23
C ARG A 38 -12.57 13.06 -8.64
N GLY A 39 -13.27 11.94 -8.66
CA GLY A 39 -12.69 10.64 -9.06
C GLY A 39 -11.79 9.98 -8.02
N TYR A 40 -11.99 10.27 -6.73
CA TYR A 40 -11.23 9.57 -5.69
C TYR A 40 -11.62 8.10 -5.62
N ALA A 41 -10.60 7.22 -5.57
CA ALA A 41 -10.82 5.78 -5.48
C ALA A 41 -11.67 5.41 -4.24
N ARG A 42 -12.59 4.47 -4.40
CA ARG A 42 -13.53 4.01 -3.37
C ARG A 42 -12.88 3.68 -2.03
N ASN A 43 -11.78 2.94 -2.04
CA ASN A 43 -11.05 2.61 -0.82
C ASN A 43 -10.45 3.84 -0.11
N THR A 44 -10.13 4.90 -0.86
CA THR A 44 -9.71 6.19 -0.31
C THR A 44 -10.89 6.87 0.37
N LEU A 45 -12.06 6.91 -0.28
CA LEU A 45 -13.30 7.47 0.31
C LEU A 45 -13.70 6.72 1.58
N ARG A 46 -13.63 5.38 1.58
CA ARG A 46 -13.85 4.57 2.80
C ARG A 46 -12.90 4.96 3.92
N SER A 47 -11.62 5.05 3.62
CA SER A 47 -10.61 5.45 4.61
C SER A 47 -10.85 6.86 5.14
N TYR A 48 -11.22 7.79 4.27
CA TYR A 48 -11.55 9.17 4.64
C TYR A 48 -12.81 9.24 5.50
N ALA A 49 -13.85 8.47 5.17
CA ALA A 49 -15.06 8.38 5.99
C ALA A 49 -14.74 7.92 7.44
N HIS A 50 -13.83 6.95 7.60
CA HIS A 50 -13.37 6.52 8.92
C HIS A 50 -12.56 7.60 9.66
N MET A 51 -11.76 8.39 8.96
CA MET A 51 -11.02 9.51 9.58
C MET A 51 -11.97 10.64 9.98
N LEU A 52 -12.96 10.95 9.15
CA LEU A 52 -14.02 11.91 9.47
C LEU A 52 -14.86 11.46 10.67
N LYS A 53 -15.17 10.15 10.75
CA LYS A 53 -15.83 9.59 11.93
C LYS A 53 -15.06 9.92 13.22
N LEU A 54 -13.74 9.69 13.25
CA LEU A 54 -12.90 9.98 14.41
C LEU A 54 -12.94 11.47 14.77
N TYR A 55 -12.91 12.33 13.76
CA TYR A 55 -12.94 13.78 13.98
C TYR A 55 -14.29 14.24 14.56
N PHE A 56 -15.41 13.84 13.95
CA PHE A 56 -16.73 14.24 14.44
C PHE A 56 -17.11 13.58 15.78
N GLU A 57 -16.58 12.38 16.10
CA GLU A 57 -16.67 11.80 17.43
C GLU A 57 -15.95 12.67 18.48
N TYR A 58 -14.76 13.16 18.16
CA TYR A 58 -14.02 14.09 18.99
C TYR A 58 -14.78 15.41 19.19
N VAL A 59 -15.25 16.04 18.09
CA VAL A 59 -16.02 17.29 18.13
C VAL A 59 -17.27 17.12 19.00
N LYS A 60 -18.06 16.05 18.83
CA LYS A 60 -19.26 15.76 19.63
C LYS A 60 -18.91 15.55 21.10
N GLN A 61 -17.86 14.78 21.38
CA GLN A 61 -17.43 14.48 22.76
C GLN A 61 -16.96 15.71 23.53
N ARG A 62 -16.39 16.69 22.82
CA ARG A 62 -15.89 17.94 23.40
C ARG A 62 -16.90 19.07 23.38
N GLY A 63 -18.06 18.89 22.77
CA GLY A 63 -19.08 19.93 22.58
C GLY A 63 -18.60 21.11 21.74
N LEU A 64 -17.69 20.86 20.77
CA LEU A 64 -17.10 21.89 19.92
C LEU A 64 -18.03 22.21 18.74
N ASP A 65 -18.00 23.47 18.30
CA ASP A 65 -18.56 23.83 17.00
C ASP A 65 -17.51 23.55 15.91
N TYR A 66 -17.83 22.61 15.01
CA TYR A 66 -16.95 22.28 13.89
C TYR A 66 -16.71 23.46 12.94
N ARG A 67 -17.57 24.51 12.95
CA ARG A 67 -17.39 25.69 12.08
C ARG A 67 -16.25 26.59 12.52
N ASN A 68 -15.90 26.56 13.80
CA ASN A 68 -14.91 27.48 14.39
C ASN A 68 -13.81 26.74 15.17
N PRO A 69 -13.04 25.81 14.52
CA PRO A 69 -11.99 25.12 15.22
C PRO A 69 -10.83 26.05 15.53
N THR A 70 -10.33 25.99 16.74
CA THR A 70 -9.11 26.67 17.13
C THR A 70 -7.88 25.82 16.80
N LEU A 71 -6.70 26.44 16.79
CA LEU A 71 -5.45 25.73 16.63
C LEU A 71 -5.23 24.71 17.76
N ASP A 72 -5.64 25.11 19.00
CA ASP A 72 -5.55 24.26 20.18
C ASP A 72 -6.47 23.04 20.08
N ASP A 73 -7.67 23.18 19.51
CA ASP A 73 -8.58 22.05 19.28
C ASP A 73 -7.95 21.00 18.37
N ILE A 74 -7.21 21.41 17.35
CA ILE A 74 -6.47 20.49 16.49
C ILE A 74 -5.32 19.82 17.23
N GLY A 75 -4.60 20.56 18.09
CA GLY A 75 -3.56 20.00 18.95
C GLY A 75 -4.12 18.95 19.92
N VAL A 76 -5.24 19.26 20.57
CA VAL A 76 -5.95 18.33 21.47
C VAL A 76 -6.51 17.13 20.71
N PHE A 77 -7.02 17.32 19.48
CA PHE A 77 -7.45 16.23 18.62
C PHE A 77 -6.30 15.24 18.31
N VAL A 78 -5.11 15.74 18.00
CA VAL A 78 -3.91 14.90 17.82
C VAL A 78 -3.61 14.09 19.07
N HIS A 79 -3.70 14.72 20.23
CA HIS A 79 -3.51 14.02 21.52
C HIS A 79 -4.59 12.95 21.74
N TRP A 80 -5.85 13.30 21.51
CA TRP A 80 -6.99 12.38 21.60
C TRP A 80 -6.83 11.16 20.70
N LEU A 81 -6.29 11.33 19.49
CA LEU A 81 -6.00 10.21 18.58
C LEU A 81 -4.94 9.24 19.11
N LYS A 82 -4.06 9.69 19.99
CA LYS A 82 -3.01 8.87 20.63
C LYS A 82 -3.55 8.04 21.78
N LEU A 83 -4.63 8.47 22.41
CA LEU A 83 -5.22 7.77 23.56
C LEU A 83 -6.05 6.54 23.14
N PRO A 84 -6.08 5.49 23.98
CA PRO A 84 -7.02 4.39 23.82
C PRO A 84 -8.48 4.88 23.86
N SER A 85 -9.35 4.26 23.08
CA SER A 85 -10.77 4.64 23.03
C SER A 85 -11.41 4.55 24.43
N GLY A 86 -12.06 5.65 24.86
CA GLY A 86 -12.72 5.73 26.18
C GLY A 86 -11.90 6.34 27.31
N SER A 87 -10.63 6.66 27.09
CA SER A 87 -9.80 7.31 28.13
C SER A 87 -9.93 8.83 28.06
N ILE A 88 -10.74 9.41 28.96
CA ILE A 88 -10.81 10.88 29.17
C ILE A 88 -9.78 11.32 30.21
N LYS A 89 -9.00 10.43 30.78
CA LYS A 89 -8.07 10.79 31.86
C LYS A 89 -6.77 11.36 31.30
N VAL A 90 -6.67 12.68 31.42
CA VAL A 90 -5.44 13.45 31.31
C VAL A 90 -4.63 13.22 32.58
N LEU A 91 -3.81 12.19 32.63
CA LEU A 91 -2.71 12.11 33.57
C LEU A 91 -1.56 11.29 32.94
N PRO A 92 -0.40 11.89 32.76
CA PRO A 92 0.76 11.23 32.19
C PRO A 92 1.61 10.69 33.33
N ALA A 93 1.64 9.41 33.53
CA ALA A 93 2.68 8.85 34.38
C ALA A 93 3.16 7.45 33.96
N GLN A 94 2.54 6.85 32.98
CA GLN A 94 3.05 5.59 32.41
C GLN A 94 2.93 5.64 30.90
N SER A 95 3.90 5.09 30.18
CA SER A 95 3.92 4.97 28.74
C SER A 95 2.74 4.11 28.28
N VAL A 96 1.60 4.76 28.05
CA VAL A 96 0.45 4.09 27.44
C VAL A 96 0.79 3.87 25.99
N ASP A 97 0.76 2.62 25.55
CA ASP A 97 0.94 2.28 24.15
C ASP A 97 0.00 3.11 23.28
N GLN A 98 0.57 3.79 22.30
CA GLN A 98 -0.18 4.67 21.43
C GLN A 98 -1.25 3.89 20.67
N ALA A 99 -2.52 4.29 20.82
CA ALA A 99 -3.66 3.60 20.25
C ALA A 99 -3.67 3.58 18.70
N ARG A 100 -3.11 4.63 18.09
CA ARG A 100 -3.05 4.77 16.62
C ARG A 100 -1.67 5.16 16.16
N SER A 101 -1.20 4.57 15.04
CA SER A 101 0.11 4.88 14.48
C SER A 101 0.20 6.35 14.01
N ASN A 102 1.41 6.92 14.01
CA ASN A 102 1.65 8.27 13.51
C ASN A 102 1.20 8.46 12.05
N ARG A 103 1.26 7.40 11.25
CA ARG A 103 0.72 7.40 9.88
C ARG A 103 -0.80 7.59 9.86
N THR A 104 -1.52 6.90 10.74
CA THR A 104 -2.99 7.05 10.87
C THR A 104 -3.35 8.46 11.34
N ILE A 105 -2.59 9.01 12.30
CA ILE A 105 -2.78 10.38 12.78
C ILE A 105 -2.54 11.39 11.66
N ASN A 106 -1.47 11.24 10.89
CA ASN A 106 -1.16 12.10 9.74
C ASN A 106 -2.25 12.02 8.67
N LEU A 107 -2.81 10.82 8.43
CA LEU A 107 -3.94 10.65 7.52
C LEU A 107 -5.19 11.40 8.03
N ALA A 108 -5.53 11.26 9.31
CA ALA A 108 -6.66 11.98 9.91
C ALA A 108 -6.49 13.49 9.77
N LEU A 109 -5.31 14.03 10.05
CA LEU A 109 -5.00 15.45 9.87
C LEU A 109 -5.13 15.89 8.40
N THR A 110 -4.69 15.06 7.47
CA THR A 110 -4.82 15.35 6.02
C THR A 110 -6.30 15.42 5.63
N VAL A 111 -7.11 14.50 6.10
CA VAL A 111 -8.55 14.45 5.81
C VAL A 111 -9.28 15.63 6.44
N VAL A 112 -8.98 15.96 7.70
CA VAL A 112 -9.59 17.10 8.41
C VAL A 112 -9.19 18.42 7.75
N THR A 113 -7.91 18.61 7.41
CA THR A 113 -7.46 19.81 6.69
C THR A 113 -8.17 19.93 5.33
N GLY A 114 -8.34 18.82 4.60
CA GLY A 114 -9.07 18.79 3.33
C GLY A 114 -10.56 19.08 3.49
N LEU A 115 -11.19 18.62 4.58
CA LEU A 115 -12.58 18.97 4.91
C LEU A 115 -12.71 20.47 5.09
N TYR A 116 -11.83 21.10 5.87
CA TYR A 116 -11.89 22.55 6.11
C TYR A 116 -11.55 23.38 4.86
N ASP A 117 -10.67 22.92 4.00
CA ASP A 117 -10.42 23.55 2.70
C ASP A 117 -11.69 23.51 1.82
N TYR A 118 -12.44 22.41 1.86
CA TYR A 118 -13.71 22.27 1.17
C TYR A 118 -14.79 23.18 1.80
N LEU A 119 -14.97 23.16 3.13
CA LEU A 119 -15.96 23.98 3.82
C LEU A 119 -15.72 25.48 3.62
N TRP A 120 -14.45 25.90 3.61
CA TRP A 120 -14.09 27.28 3.29
C TRP A 120 -14.49 27.66 1.85
N ARG A 121 -14.31 26.77 0.88
CA ARG A 121 -14.70 27.02 -0.52
C ARG A 121 -16.20 27.11 -0.76
N ILE A 122 -17.01 26.59 0.14
CA ILE A 122 -18.47 26.67 0.08
C ILE A 122 -19.05 27.65 1.10
N ASP A 123 -18.20 28.53 1.65
CA ASP A 123 -18.55 29.57 2.62
C ASP A 123 -19.25 29.07 3.91
N ASP A 124 -19.04 27.78 4.29
CA ASP A 124 -19.56 27.21 5.54
C ASP A 124 -18.66 27.52 6.75
N VAL A 125 -17.40 27.91 6.50
CA VAL A 125 -16.43 28.38 7.51
C VAL A 125 -15.71 29.63 7.01
N SER A 126 -15.44 30.58 7.94
CA SER A 126 -14.82 31.87 7.60
C SER A 126 -13.32 31.77 7.30
N ASP A 127 -12.63 30.82 7.96
CA ASP A 127 -11.18 30.74 7.93
C ASP A 127 -10.67 29.42 7.34
N ARG A 128 -9.57 29.52 6.62
CA ARG A 128 -8.89 28.37 6.05
C ARG A 128 -7.95 27.71 7.06
N LEU A 129 -8.34 26.56 7.60
CA LEU A 129 -7.55 25.84 8.61
C LEU A 129 -6.12 25.50 8.12
N ALA A 130 -5.94 25.27 6.81
CA ALA A 130 -4.64 25.00 6.21
C ALA A 130 -3.64 26.14 6.49
N ASP A 131 -4.06 27.39 6.43
CA ASP A 131 -3.21 28.57 6.65
C ASP A 131 -2.78 28.69 8.11
N ARG A 132 -3.67 28.34 9.04
CA ARG A 132 -3.35 28.30 10.47
C ARG A 132 -2.43 27.15 10.88
N THR A 133 -2.53 26.01 10.19
CA THR A 133 -1.77 24.78 10.51
C THR A 133 -0.48 24.63 9.72
N THR A 134 -0.17 25.58 8.82
CA THR A 134 1.04 25.54 7.99
C THR A 134 1.93 26.74 8.32
N VAL A 135 3.19 26.46 8.65
CA VAL A 135 4.23 27.50 8.82
C VAL A 135 5.14 27.45 7.62
N TYR A 136 5.34 28.60 7.01
CA TYR A 136 6.30 28.79 5.93
C TYR A 136 7.66 29.14 6.53
N LEU A 137 8.61 28.20 6.47
CA LEU A 137 9.96 28.44 6.91
C LEU A 137 10.78 28.98 5.74
N PRO A 138 11.64 30.01 5.95
CA PRO A 138 12.57 30.45 4.93
C PRO A 138 13.42 29.27 4.51
N ALA A 139 13.73 29.17 3.23
CA ALA A 139 14.61 28.13 2.69
C ALA A 139 15.94 28.21 3.45
N ARG A 140 16.18 27.28 4.41
CA ARG A 140 17.47 27.20 5.08
C ARG A 140 18.50 26.85 4.04
N ALA A 141 19.60 27.61 4.02
CA ALA A 141 20.76 27.25 3.24
C ALA A 141 21.19 25.83 3.63
N SER A 142 20.84 24.86 2.78
CA SER A 142 21.35 23.50 2.92
C SER A 142 22.87 23.57 2.80
N ARG A 143 23.62 22.83 3.65
CA ARG A 143 25.07 22.67 3.48
C ARG A 143 25.44 22.11 2.10
N TYR A 144 24.53 21.41 1.47
CA TYR A 144 24.67 20.91 0.11
C TYR A 144 23.90 21.84 -0.84
N LYS A 145 24.65 22.68 -1.57
CA LYS A 145 24.11 23.53 -2.65
C LYS A 145 24.13 22.69 -3.94
N SER A 146 22.96 22.32 -4.46
CA SER A 146 22.87 21.73 -5.80
C SER A 146 23.35 22.73 -6.86
N PHE A 147 23.79 22.25 -8.02
CA PHE A 147 24.24 23.09 -9.13
C PHE A 147 23.22 24.18 -9.52
N LEU A 148 21.93 23.88 -9.40
CA LEU A 148 20.83 24.80 -9.69
C LEU A 148 20.32 25.58 -8.46
N TYR A 149 21.04 25.59 -7.34
CA TYR A 149 20.65 26.28 -6.11
C TYR A 149 20.28 27.76 -6.32
N HIS A 150 20.98 28.45 -7.23
CA HIS A 150 20.73 29.87 -7.53
C HIS A 150 19.40 30.12 -8.25
N ILE A 151 18.91 29.13 -9.00
CA ILE A 151 17.63 29.22 -9.75
C ILE A 151 16.47 28.72 -8.87
N ALA A 152 16.71 27.71 -8.03
CA ALA A 152 15.73 27.14 -7.11
C ALA A 152 15.66 27.88 -5.76
N ALA A 153 16.48 28.90 -5.58
CA ALA A 153 16.59 29.63 -4.33
C ALA A 153 15.30 30.40 -4.03
N GLN A 154 14.75 30.11 -2.85
CA GLN A 154 13.83 30.97 -2.08
C GLN A 154 12.32 30.67 -2.15
N GLN A 155 11.89 29.50 -2.55
CA GLN A 155 10.52 29.14 -2.18
C GLN A 155 10.47 28.71 -0.71
N PRO A 156 9.65 29.38 0.13
CA PRO A 156 9.50 28.98 1.53
C PRO A 156 9.00 27.55 1.64
N VAL A 157 9.64 26.76 2.48
CA VAL A 157 9.23 25.36 2.71
C VAL A 157 8.03 25.35 3.65
N ALA A 158 6.87 24.92 3.13
CA ALA A 158 5.69 24.73 3.93
C ALA A 158 5.87 23.56 4.92
N LYS A 159 5.78 23.82 6.20
CA LYS A 159 5.85 22.83 7.28
C LYS A 159 4.50 22.75 7.99
N LYS A 160 3.89 21.56 8.00
CA LYS A 160 2.67 21.31 8.79
C LYS A 160 3.02 21.22 10.27
N LEU A 161 2.39 22.04 11.13
CA LEU A 161 2.65 22.14 12.57
C LEU A 161 2.46 20.80 13.30
N PHE A 162 1.37 20.10 13.02
CA PHE A 162 0.96 18.89 13.75
C PHE A 162 1.40 17.59 13.11
N LYS A 163 2.21 17.62 12.02
CA LYS A 163 2.69 16.40 11.37
C LYS A 163 3.51 15.55 12.35
N GLN A 164 3.04 14.35 12.62
CA GLN A 164 3.74 13.40 13.47
C GLN A 164 4.89 12.76 12.69
N LYS A 165 6.05 12.63 13.36
CA LYS A 165 7.22 11.97 12.78
C LYS A 165 6.93 10.48 12.64
N GLU A 166 6.90 9.99 11.42
CA GLU A 166 6.78 8.55 11.18
C GLU A 166 8.13 7.88 11.46
N PRO A 167 8.15 6.71 12.10
CA PRO A 167 9.37 5.95 12.24
C PRO A 167 9.91 5.62 10.84
N LYS A 168 11.24 5.62 10.69
CA LYS A 168 11.86 5.17 9.45
C LYS A 168 11.32 3.78 9.15
N LYS A 169 10.82 3.57 7.95
CA LYS A 169 10.39 2.25 7.50
C LYS A 169 11.57 1.31 7.61
N GLY A 170 11.49 0.32 8.48
CA GLY A 170 12.44 -0.78 8.49
C GLY A 170 12.41 -1.55 7.17
N ARG A 171 13.42 -2.36 6.93
CA ARG A 171 13.43 -3.26 5.76
C ARG A 171 12.14 -4.08 5.74
N PRO A 172 11.43 -4.15 4.58
CA PRO A 172 10.28 -5.01 4.46
C PRO A 172 10.68 -6.45 4.81
N LYS A 173 10.03 -7.04 5.80
CA LYS A 173 10.29 -8.45 6.15
C LYS A 173 9.81 -9.31 4.99
N THR A 174 10.72 -9.94 4.28
CA THR A 174 10.43 -10.90 3.21
C THR A 174 10.21 -12.30 3.78
N ILE A 175 9.47 -13.11 3.03
CA ILE A 175 9.20 -14.52 3.34
C ILE A 175 10.13 -15.36 2.47
N SER A 176 10.83 -16.31 3.07
CA SER A 176 11.75 -17.19 2.35
C SER A 176 11.01 -18.21 1.48
N LYS A 177 11.68 -18.77 0.47
CA LYS A 177 11.10 -19.81 -0.39
C LYS A 177 10.62 -21.03 0.42
N ALA A 178 11.37 -21.44 1.44
CA ALA A 178 10.98 -22.52 2.34
C ALA A 178 9.69 -22.19 3.13
N GLN A 179 9.56 -20.95 3.61
CA GLN A 179 8.34 -20.51 4.28
C GLN A 179 7.14 -20.45 3.32
N VAL A 180 7.35 -20.07 2.05
CA VAL A 180 6.28 -20.11 1.04
C VAL A 180 5.83 -21.56 0.81
N GLN A 181 6.74 -22.51 0.69
CA GLN A 181 6.42 -23.93 0.58
C GLN A 181 5.64 -24.43 1.81
N GLN A 182 6.06 -24.07 3.01
CA GLN A 182 5.35 -24.40 4.25
C GLN A 182 3.93 -23.85 4.26
N LEU A 183 3.73 -22.62 3.77
CA LEU A 183 2.39 -22.02 3.64
C LEU A 183 1.54 -22.77 2.61
N MET A 184 2.10 -23.20 1.48
CA MET A 184 1.40 -24.00 0.46
C MET A 184 0.95 -25.34 1.03
N HIS A 185 1.81 -26.05 1.77
CA HIS A 185 1.46 -27.30 2.44
C HIS A 185 0.42 -27.11 3.54
N ALA A 186 0.34 -25.93 4.14
CA ALA A 186 -0.65 -25.61 5.16
C ALA A 186 -2.05 -25.28 4.57
N CYS A 187 -2.16 -25.05 3.27
CA CYS A 187 -3.44 -24.80 2.60
C CYS A 187 -4.38 -26.02 2.74
N ALA A 188 -5.65 -25.75 2.97
CA ALA A 188 -6.64 -26.81 3.20
C ALA A 188 -7.20 -27.41 1.89
N ASN A 189 -7.05 -26.70 0.78
CA ASN A 189 -7.59 -27.10 -0.53
C ASN A 189 -6.77 -26.49 -1.67
N GLN A 190 -7.01 -26.98 -2.89
CA GLN A 190 -6.29 -26.56 -4.09
C GLN A 190 -6.54 -25.09 -4.44
N ARG A 191 -7.77 -24.57 -4.26
CA ARG A 191 -8.04 -23.14 -4.46
C ARG A 191 -7.10 -22.24 -3.65
N ASP A 192 -6.99 -22.52 -2.35
CA ASP A 192 -6.18 -21.72 -1.42
C ASP A 192 -4.68 -21.83 -1.78
N ARG A 193 -4.25 -23.00 -2.26
CA ARG A 193 -2.89 -23.24 -2.71
C ARG A 193 -2.59 -22.51 -4.01
N LEU A 194 -3.45 -22.60 -5.03
CA LEU A 194 -3.33 -21.87 -6.29
C LEU A 194 -3.33 -20.35 -6.06
N LEU A 195 -4.24 -19.84 -5.21
CA LEU A 195 -4.32 -18.43 -4.85
C LEU A 195 -2.98 -17.92 -4.27
N LEU A 196 -2.41 -18.66 -3.34
CA LEU A 196 -1.15 -18.31 -2.70
C LEU A 196 0.01 -18.39 -3.68
N TRP A 197 0.03 -19.41 -4.53
CA TRP A 197 1.05 -19.61 -5.55
C TRP A 197 1.01 -18.49 -6.61
N LEU A 198 -0.17 -18.16 -7.13
CA LEU A 198 -0.35 -17.05 -8.06
C LEU A 198 0.16 -15.73 -7.47
N LEU A 199 -0.22 -15.40 -6.23
CA LEU A 199 0.26 -14.18 -5.55
C LEU A 199 1.78 -14.13 -5.43
N TYR A 200 2.40 -15.28 -5.16
CA TYR A 200 3.85 -15.35 -4.99
C TYR A 200 4.56 -15.30 -6.33
N GLU A 201 4.20 -16.14 -7.29
CA GLU A 201 4.93 -16.30 -8.54
C GLU A 201 4.72 -15.13 -9.49
N SER A 202 3.46 -14.74 -9.73
CA SER A 202 3.15 -13.64 -10.64
C SER A 202 3.33 -12.25 -10.03
N ALA A 203 3.50 -12.17 -8.72
CA ALA A 203 3.62 -10.93 -7.94
C ALA A 203 2.45 -9.94 -8.19
N ILE A 204 1.26 -10.40 -8.53
CA ILE A 204 0.07 -9.57 -8.72
C ILE A 204 -0.48 -9.04 -7.40
N ARG A 205 -1.29 -7.98 -7.48
CA ARG A 205 -2.02 -7.45 -6.32
C ARG A 205 -3.22 -8.33 -5.99
N VAL A 206 -3.65 -8.33 -4.72
CA VAL A 206 -4.85 -9.08 -4.32
C VAL A 206 -6.11 -8.62 -5.07
N GLY A 207 -6.20 -7.35 -5.45
CA GLY A 207 -7.30 -6.85 -6.28
C GLY A 207 -7.27 -7.40 -7.69
N GLU A 208 -6.09 -7.46 -8.29
CA GLU A 208 -5.85 -8.07 -9.61
C GLU A 208 -6.19 -9.57 -9.56
N LEU A 209 -5.74 -10.28 -8.52
CA LEU A 209 -6.06 -11.70 -8.31
C LEU A 209 -7.57 -11.96 -8.22
N LEU A 210 -8.31 -11.17 -7.46
CA LEU A 210 -9.76 -11.32 -7.29
C LEU A 210 -10.55 -10.91 -8.53
N ALA A 211 -9.94 -10.15 -9.44
CA ALA A 211 -10.52 -9.75 -10.72
C ALA A 211 -10.27 -10.77 -11.83
N LEU A 212 -9.47 -11.81 -11.59
CA LEU A 212 -9.15 -12.82 -12.59
C LEU A 212 -10.38 -13.64 -12.98
N TRP A 213 -10.49 -13.86 -14.27
CA TRP A 213 -11.41 -14.82 -14.87
C TRP A 213 -10.64 -16.07 -15.31
N VAL A 214 -11.35 -17.17 -15.53
CA VAL A 214 -10.74 -18.44 -15.96
C VAL A 214 -9.97 -18.26 -17.27
N GLU A 215 -10.51 -17.49 -18.21
CA GLU A 215 -9.92 -17.17 -19.51
C GLU A 215 -8.65 -16.29 -19.47
N ASP A 216 -8.32 -15.72 -18.32
CA ASP A 216 -7.11 -14.93 -18.19
C ASP A 216 -5.84 -15.77 -18.07
N ILE A 217 -6.00 -17.09 -17.84
CA ILE A 217 -4.87 -18.02 -17.80
C ILE A 217 -4.83 -18.79 -19.12
N ASP A 218 -3.83 -18.48 -19.92
CA ASP A 218 -3.52 -19.22 -21.14
C ASP A 218 -2.61 -20.40 -20.78
N VAL A 219 -3.20 -21.61 -20.85
CA VAL A 219 -2.54 -22.87 -20.52
C VAL A 219 -1.43 -23.18 -21.53
N ALA A 220 -1.67 -22.89 -22.82
CA ALA A 220 -0.74 -23.24 -23.88
C ALA A 220 0.53 -22.40 -23.87
N SER A 221 0.40 -21.10 -23.54
CA SER A 221 1.54 -20.18 -23.48
C SER A 221 2.09 -19.98 -22.07
N CYS A 222 1.52 -20.62 -21.05
CA CYS A 222 1.87 -20.41 -19.64
C CYS A 222 1.85 -18.93 -19.24
N GLN A 223 0.82 -18.19 -19.65
CA GLN A 223 0.69 -16.76 -19.42
C GLN A 223 -0.57 -16.42 -18.62
N LEU A 224 -0.43 -15.45 -17.72
CA LEU A 224 -1.52 -14.81 -17.00
C LEU A 224 -1.74 -13.41 -17.56
N SER A 225 -2.95 -13.11 -18.02
CA SER A 225 -3.36 -11.80 -18.50
C SER A 225 -4.08 -11.04 -17.40
N ILE A 226 -3.65 -9.82 -17.09
CA ILE A 226 -4.33 -8.93 -16.15
C ILE A 226 -5.07 -7.89 -16.97
N ARG A 227 -6.41 -7.88 -16.85
CA ARG A 227 -7.31 -7.04 -17.66
C ARG A 227 -8.19 -6.19 -16.75
N ASP A 228 -8.35 -4.92 -17.08
CA ASP A 228 -9.27 -4.04 -16.36
C ASP A 228 -10.72 -4.32 -16.81
N ARG A 229 -11.55 -4.75 -15.88
CA ARG A 229 -12.98 -4.99 -16.05
C ARG A 229 -13.83 -4.02 -15.21
N GLY A 230 -13.21 -2.94 -14.75
CA GLY A 230 -13.86 -2.02 -13.85
C GLY A 230 -14.16 -2.65 -12.49
N LEU A 231 -15.22 -2.16 -11.85
CA LEU A 231 -15.63 -2.69 -10.55
C LEU A 231 -16.47 -3.94 -10.71
N LEU A 232 -15.97 -5.05 -10.17
CA LEU A 232 -16.65 -6.33 -10.17
C LEU A 232 -17.59 -6.51 -8.95
N ALA A 233 -18.56 -7.42 -9.05
CA ALA A 233 -19.55 -7.69 -8.01
C ALA A 233 -18.93 -8.09 -6.66
N ASN A 234 -17.75 -8.73 -6.66
CA ASN A 234 -16.99 -9.08 -5.45
C ASN A 234 -16.20 -7.91 -4.84
N GLY A 235 -16.33 -6.71 -5.40
CA GLY A 235 -15.61 -5.52 -4.97
C GLY A 235 -14.16 -5.44 -5.46
N ALA A 236 -13.74 -6.34 -6.33
CA ALA A 236 -12.42 -6.27 -6.95
C ALA A 236 -12.40 -5.19 -8.03
N GLU A 237 -11.31 -4.45 -8.08
CA GLU A 237 -11.08 -3.38 -9.03
C GLU A 237 -9.58 -3.26 -9.30
N ILE A 238 -9.20 -3.06 -10.56
CA ILE A 238 -7.84 -2.76 -10.94
C ILE A 238 -7.63 -1.26 -10.86
N LYS A 239 -6.65 -0.81 -10.07
CA LYS A 239 -6.51 0.61 -9.69
C LYS A 239 -6.08 1.54 -10.81
N THR A 240 -5.44 1.05 -11.85
CA THR A 240 -4.85 1.89 -12.90
C THR A 240 -4.80 1.14 -14.23
N ALA A 241 -5.05 1.82 -15.33
CA ALA A 241 -4.89 1.27 -16.69
C ALA A 241 -3.48 0.70 -16.94
N SER A 242 -2.45 1.26 -16.29
CA SER A 242 -1.06 0.71 -16.34
C SER A 242 -0.91 -0.65 -15.64
N SER A 243 -1.96 -1.19 -15.05
CA SER A 243 -1.93 -2.52 -14.43
C SER A 243 -2.20 -3.64 -15.45
N GLU A 244 -2.73 -3.34 -16.63
CA GLU A 244 -2.93 -4.31 -17.70
C GLU A 244 -1.58 -4.79 -18.21
N ARG A 245 -1.38 -6.09 -18.15
CA ARG A 245 -0.13 -6.74 -18.56
C ARG A 245 -0.29 -8.24 -18.65
N LYS A 246 0.64 -8.87 -19.34
CA LYS A 246 0.82 -10.33 -19.32
C LYS A 246 1.99 -10.69 -18.41
N VAL A 247 1.84 -11.75 -17.67
CA VAL A 247 2.85 -12.28 -16.76
C VAL A 247 3.06 -13.75 -17.02
N GLU A 248 4.28 -14.16 -17.31
CA GLU A 248 4.64 -15.56 -17.47
C GLU A 248 4.60 -16.27 -16.10
N VAL A 249 4.11 -17.51 -16.13
CA VAL A 249 3.99 -18.39 -14.95
C VAL A 249 4.54 -19.78 -15.30
N SER A 250 4.89 -20.55 -14.25
CA SER A 250 5.46 -21.88 -14.43
C SER A 250 4.41 -22.91 -14.88
N GLU A 251 4.88 -23.99 -15.55
CA GLU A 251 4.03 -25.11 -15.91
C GLU A 251 3.42 -25.79 -14.69
N GLU A 252 4.16 -25.83 -13.55
CA GLU A 252 3.67 -26.39 -12.31
C GLU A 252 2.48 -25.59 -11.75
N LEU A 253 2.49 -24.27 -11.89
CA LEU A 253 1.36 -23.42 -11.52
C LEU A 253 0.16 -23.67 -12.44
N ILE A 254 0.40 -23.87 -13.75
CA ILE A 254 -0.64 -24.22 -14.71
C ILE A 254 -1.27 -25.59 -14.36
N ASN A 255 -0.48 -26.58 -13.99
CA ASN A 255 -0.98 -27.87 -13.54
C ASN A 255 -1.88 -27.76 -12.30
N GLU A 256 -1.50 -26.91 -11.34
CA GLU A 256 -2.34 -26.61 -10.17
C GLU A 256 -3.64 -25.91 -10.57
N PHE A 257 -3.59 -24.98 -11.51
CA PHE A 257 -4.76 -24.32 -12.07
C PHE A 257 -5.71 -25.31 -12.74
N VAL A 258 -5.23 -26.18 -13.64
CA VAL A 258 -6.04 -27.20 -14.31
C VAL A 258 -6.71 -28.12 -13.27
N SER A 259 -5.95 -28.55 -12.26
CA SER A 259 -6.48 -29.37 -11.17
C SER A 259 -7.60 -28.66 -10.40
N TYR A 260 -7.46 -27.35 -10.15
CA TYR A 260 -8.48 -26.54 -9.47
C TYR A 260 -9.72 -26.36 -10.37
N ILE A 261 -9.55 -26.10 -11.66
CA ILE A 261 -10.67 -25.96 -12.60
C ILE A 261 -11.48 -27.24 -12.68
N GLY A 262 -10.83 -28.42 -12.63
CA GLY A 262 -11.54 -29.71 -12.54
C GLY A 262 -12.50 -29.77 -11.34
N ILE A 263 -12.13 -29.21 -10.18
CA ILE A 263 -13.03 -29.12 -9.01
C ILE A 263 -14.15 -28.11 -9.26
N VAL A 264 -13.85 -26.94 -9.81
CA VAL A 264 -14.85 -25.90 -10.10
C VAL A 264 -15.90 -26.40 -11.06
N HIS A 265 -15.48 -27.14 -12.08
CA HIS A 265 -16.39 -27.69 -13.11
C HIS A 265 -17.42 -28.66 -12.50
N THR A 266 -17.07 -29.37 -11.41
CA THR A 266 -18.03 -30.25 -10.69
C THR A 266 -19.10 -29.47 -9.91
N LEU A 267 -18.98 -28.16 -9.77
CA LEU A 267 -19.90 -27.33 -9.00
C LEU A 267 -21.12 -26.86 -9.79
N ASP A 268 -21.13 -27.08 -11.12
CA ASP A 268 -22.21 -26.66 -12.04
C ASP A 268 -22.60 -25.18 -11.86
N ILE A 269 -21.59 -24.30 -11.83
CA ILE A 269 -21.75 -22.86 -11.59
C ILE A 269 -21.35 -22.08 -12.83
N GLU A 270 -22.28 -21.34 -13.39
CA GLU A 270 -22.02 -20.40 -14.48
C GLU A 270 -21.37 -19.12 -13.95
N THR A 271 -20.05 -19.06 -14.01
CA THR A 271 -19.28 -17.88 -13.64
C THR A 271 -17.93 -17.86 -14.35
N ASN A 272 -17.49 -16.67 -14.74
CA ASN A 272 -16.16 -16.49 -15.30
C ASN A 272 -15.09 -16.28 -14.23
N HIS A 273 -15.48 -15.96 -12.99
CA HIS A 273 -14.52 -15.70 -11.92
C HIS A 273 -13.66 -16.91 -11.59
N LEU A 274 -12.35 -16.72 -11.52
CA LEU A 274 -11.41 -17.79 -11.22
C LEU A 274 -11.55 -18.29 -9.78
N PHE A 275 -11.63 -17.39 -8.79
CA PHE A 275 -11.64 -17.78 -7.38
C PHE A 275 -13.04 -17.73 -6.76
N LEU A 276 -13.54 -18.89 -6.40
CA LEU A 276 -14.89 -19.08 -5.86
C LEU A 276 -14.85 -19.54 -4.41
N LYS A 277 -15.93 -19.26 -3.68
CA LYS A 277 -16.18 -19.84 -2.37
C LYS A 277 -16.61 -21.30 -2.54
N LEU A 278 -15.89 -22.23 -1.92
CA LEU A 278 -16.11 -23.67 -2.08
C LEU A 278 -17.09 -24.26 -1.07
N GLN A 279 -17.43 -23.49 -0.01
CA GLN A 279 -18.23 -23.97 1.13
C GLN A 279 -19.20 -22.91 1.65
N GLY A 280 -20.19 -23.34 2.42
CA GLY A 280 -21.17 -22.49 3.08
C GLY A 280 -22.30 -22.02 2.16
N ALA A 281 -23.18 -21.16 2.71
CA ALA A 281 -24.34 -20.63 1.99
C ALA A 281 -24.00 -19.81 0.73
N ALA A 282 -22.78 -19.27 0.67
CA ALA A 282 -22.27 -18.51 -0.46
C ALA A 282 -21.37 -19.33 -1.40
N LYS A 283 -21.48 -20.69 -1.37
CA LYS A 283 -20.75 -21.57 -2.30
C LYS A 283 -21.04 -21.16 -3.73
N GLY A 284 -19.98 -21.10 -4.55
CA GLY A 284 -20.06 -20.66 -5.95
C GLY A 284 -19.98 -19.16 -6.20
N HIS A 285 -20.18 -18.35 -5.17
CA HIS A 285 -19.97 -16.91 -5.32
C HIS A 285 -18.47 -16.56 -5.40
N PRO A 286 -18.11 -15.49 -6.12
CA PRO A 286 -16.73 -15.02 -6.20
C PRO A 286 -16.17 -14.68 -4.80
N MET A 287 -14.88 -14.97 -4.61
CA MET A 287 -14.17 -14.58 -3.38
C MET A 287 -14.04 -13.06 -3.26
N THR A 288 -14.11 -12.58 -2.04
CA THR A 288 -13.93 -11.17 -1.67
C THR A 288 -12.58 -10.93 -0.99
N TYR A 289 -12.22 -9.66 -0.77
CA TYR A 289 -11.05 -9.29 0.04
C TYR A 289 -11.09 -9.89 1.46
N ASP A 290 -12.28 -9.99 2.07
CA ASP A 290 -12.42 -10.52 3.41
C ASP A 290 -12.18 -12.03 3.45
N ASP A 291 -12.55 -12.75 2.39
CA ASP A 291 -12.26 -14.18 2.25
C ASP A 291 -10.75 -14.42 2.18
N VAL A 292 -10.03 -13.62 1.37
CA VAL A 292 -8.56 -13.69 1.28
C VAL A 292 -7.92 -13.33 2.62
N ASN A 293 -8.35 -12.25 3.27
CA ASN A 293 -7.84 -11.88 4.59
C ASN A 293 -8.07 -12.97 5.64
N SER A 294 -9.21 -13.65 5.57
CA SER A 294 -9.55 -14.77 6.45
C SER A 294 -8.67 -15.98 6.19
N LEU A 295 -8.37 -16.29 4.91
CA LEU A 295 -7.40 -17.32 4.53
C LEU A 295 -6.02 -17.00 5.13
N PHE A 296 -5.50 -15.80 4.91
CA PHE A 296 -4.17 -15.42 5.42
C PHE A 296 -4.11 -15.40 6.95
N ARG A 297 -5.21 -15.07 7.64
CA ARG A 297 -5.32 -15.17 9.09
C ARG A 297 -5.24 -16.62 9.57
N ARG A 298 -5.91 -17.56 8.87
CA ARG A 298 -5.82 -19.00 9.15
C ARG A 298 -4.40 -19.53 8.95
N LEU A 299 -3.78 -19.17 7.84
CA LEU A 299 -2.39 -19.59 7.52
C LEU A 299 -1.41 -19.08 8.59
N ARG A 300 -1.49 -17.81 8.99
CA ARG A 300 -0.65 -17.27 10.08
C ARG A 300 -0.84 -18.04 11.38
N ARG A 301 -2.08 -18.36 11.75
CA ARG A 301 -2.38 -19.11 12.96
C ARG A 301 -1.83 -20.54 12.90
N LYS A 302 -1.91 -21.20 11.73
CA LYS A 302 -1.49 -22.58 11.53
C LYS A 302 0.05 -22.74 11.47
N THR A 303 0.73 -21.78 10.85
CA THR A 303 2.17 -21.89 10.55
C THR A 303 3.06 -21.03 11.45
N GLY A 304 2.50 -20.05 12.16
CA GLY A 304 3.27 -19.03 12.88
C GLY A 304 3.95 -18.00 11.96
N ILE A 305 3.85 -18.14 10.64
CA ILE A 305 4.50 -17.25 9.67
C ILE A 305 3.64 -15.98 9.52
N ASP A 306 4.23 -14.81 9.79
CA ASP A 306 3.55 -13.52 9.58
C ASP A 306 3.49 -13.18 8.09
N VAL A 307 2.45 -13.66 7.43
CA VAL A 307 2.20 -13.53 5.99
C VAL A 307 0.99 -12.65 5.69
N THR A 308 1.11 -11.84 4.64
CA THR A 308 0.01 -11.09 4.02
C THR A 308 0.15 -11.16 2.49
N PRO A 309 -0.91 -10.93 1.70
CA PRO A 309 -0.79 -10.88 0.24
C PRO A 309 0.31 -9.92 -0.24
N HIS A 310 0.40 -8.76 0.41
CA HIS A 310 1.41 -7.76 0.08
C HIS A 310 2.84 -8.24 0.39
N LYS A 311 3.03 -8.96 1.52
CA LYS A 311 4.34 -9.55 1.84
C LYS A 311 4.75 -10.63 0.85
N LEU A 312 3.83 -11.48 0.39
CA LEU A 312 4.14 -12.48 -0.66
C LEU A 312 4.62 -11.81 -1.94
N ARG A 313 3.88 -10.83 -2.42
CA ARG A 313 4.27 -10.04 -3.61
C ARG A 313 5.63 -9.36 -3.41
N HIS A 314 5.86 -8.74 -2.26
CA HIS A 314 7.16 -8.13 -1.92
C HIS A 314 8.29 -9.15 -1.92
N SER A 315 8.05 -10.35 -1.37
CA SER A 315 9.04 -11.42 -1.32
C SER A 315 9.40 -11.94 -2.70
N SER A 316 8.40 -12.11 -3.56
CA SER A 316 8.60 -12.48 -4.96
C SER A 316 9.47 -11.47 -5.71
N LEU A 317 9.06 -10.19 -5.71
CA LEU A 317 9.80 -9.14 -6.39
C LEU A 317 11.22 -8.98 -5.84
N SER A 318 11.41 -9.12 -4.52
CA SER A 318 12.74 -9.09 -3.90
C SER A 318 13.60 -10.28 -4.30
N ALA A 319 13.01 -11.47 -4.47
CA ALA A 319 13.71 -12.65 -4.95
C ALA A 319 14.17 -12.49 -6.41
N LEU A 320 13.29 -11.94 -7.27
CA LEU A 320 13.62 -11.63 -8.66
C LEU A 320 14.70 -10.55 -8.77
N ALA A 321 14.64 -9.50 -7.95
CA ALA A 321 15.68 -8.48 -7.89
C ALA A 321 17.04 -9.10 -7.51
N LYS A 322 17.07 -9.98 -6.51
CA LYS A 322 18.29 -10.70 -6.09
C LYS A 322 18.82 -11.67 -7.13
N SER A 323 17.97 -12.22 -7.99
CA SER A 323 18.39 -13.05 -9.13
C SER A 323 18.87 -12.25 -10.35
N GLY A 324 19.01 -10.94 -10.23
CA GLY A 324 19.59 -10.07 -11.28
C GLY A 324 18.60 -9.53 -12.29
N TRP A 325 17.31 -9.59 -12.02
CA TRP A 325 16.32 -8.97 -12.91
C TRP A 325 16.51 -7.45 -12.97
N LYS A 326 16.44 -6.88 -14.16
CA LYS A 326 16.53 -5.43 -14.35
C LYS A 326 15.33 -4.71 -13.69
N PRO A 327 15.54 -3.51 -13.13
CA PRO A 327 14.46 -2.73 -12.49
C PRO A 327 13.25 -2.47 -13.38
N GLU A 328 13.47 -2.25 -14.67
CA GLU A 328 12.43 -1.98 -15.66
C GLU A 328 11.50 -3.20 -15.84
N LEU A 329 12.09 -4.40 -15.95
CA LEU A 329 11.33 -5.66 -16.07
C LEU A 329 10.54 -5.96 -14.79
N LEU A 330 11.09 -5.65 -13.61
CA LEU A 330 10.37 -5.78 -12.35
C LEU A 330 9.24 -4.76 -12.23
N GLN A 331 9.42 -3.55 -12.74
CA GLN A 331 8.37 -2.53 -12.77
C GLN A 331 7.20 -3.01 -13.63
N GLU A 332 7.47 -3.52 -14.81
CA GLU A 332 6.47 -4.05 -15.74
C GLU A 332 5.75 -5.25 -15.12
N ARG A 333 6.49 -6.27 -14.64
CA ARG A 333 5.89 -7.44 -13.98
C ARG A 333 5.03 -7.05 -12.78
N ALA A 334 5.45 -6.07 -12.01
CA ALA A 334 4.71 -5.59 -10.86
C ALA A 334 3.51 -4.67 -11.23
N GLY A 335 3.48 -4.08 -12.42
CA GLY A 335 2.51 -3.05 -12.77
C GLY A 335 2.65 -1.83 -11.82
N HIS A 336 3.88 -1.35 -11.59
CA HIS A 336 4.12 -0.16 -10.79
C HIS A 336 4.11 1.08 -11.69
N ALA A 337 3.14 1.98 -11.49
CA ALA A 337 3.09 3.26 -12.19
C ALA A 337 4.29 4.17 -11.85
N ASN A 338 4.90 4.01 -10.67
CA ASN A 338 6.04 4.80 -10.22
C ASN A 338 7.27 3.91 -10.00
N PHE A 339 8.35 4.21 -10.70
CA PHE A 339 9.65 3.53 -10.60
C PHE A 339 10.23 3.51 -9.18
N GLN A 340 9.97 4.54 -8.36
CA GLN A 340 10.46 4.60 -6.99
C GLN A 340 10.03 3.40 -6.13
N HIS A 341 8.84 2.83 -6.39
CA HIS A 341 8.37 1.63 -5.68
C HIS A 341 9.19 0.39 -6.03
N THR A 342 9.64 0.30 -7.28
CA THR A 342 10.52 -0.80 -7.74
C THR A 342 11.94 -0.57 -7.24
N TYR A 343 12.45 0.65 -7.33
CA TYR A 343 13.80 1.00 -6.87
C TYR A 343 14.02 0.69 -5.38
N GLN A 344 13.01 0.84 -4.53
CA GLN A 344 13.07 0.48 -3.13
C GLN A 344 13.36 -1.02 -2.89
N LEU A 345 13.15 -1.90 -3.86
CA LEU A 345 13.52 -3.32 -3.77
C LEU A 345 15.03 -3.54 -3.88
N TYR A 346 15.73 -2.63 -4.59
CA TYR A 346 17.18 -2.69 -4.83
C TYR A 346 17.99 -1.90 -3.79
N VAL A 347 17.43 -0.87 -3.19
CA VAL A 347 18.11 0.01 -2.20
C VAL A 347 18.53 -0.74 -0.93
N HIS A 348 18.12 -1.98 -0.77
CA HIS A 348 18.48 -2.83 0.35
C HIS A 348 19.64 -3.79 0.04
N VAL A 349 20.57 -3.36 -0.82
CA VAL A 349 21.87 -4.04 -0.99
C VAL A 349 22.59 -4.01 0.36
N THR A 350 22.99 -5.17 0.85
CA THR A 350 23.78 -5.29 2.08
C THR A 350 25.21 -4.81 1.82
N GLU A 351 25.94 -4.43 2.87
CA GLU A 351 27.36 -4.09 2.73
C GLU A 351 28.16 -5.24 2.12
N ASP A 352 27.79 -6.49 2.44
CA ASP A 352 28.37 -7.69 1.88
C ASP A 352 28.09 -7.82 0.36
N GLU A 353 26.82 -7.58 -0.06
CA GLU A 353 26.46 -7.60 -1.48
C GLU A 353 27.16 -6.47 -2.27
N LEU A 354 27.39 -5.30 -1.66
CA LEU A 354 28.20 -4.23 -2.24
C LEU A 354 29.67 -4.64 -2.39
N HIS A 355 30.21 -5.31 -1.40
CA HIS A 355 31.60 -5.79 -1.41
C HIS A 355 31.81 -6.86 -2.48
N ASP A 356 30.90 -7.81 -2.57
CA ASP A 356 30.92 -8.88 -3.59
C ASP A 356 30.83 -8.32 -5.01
N GLU A 357 29.94 -7.35 -5.25
CA GLU A 357 29.78 -6.71 -6.56
C GLU A 357 30.97 -5.84 -6.90
N TRP A 358 31.53 -5.13 -5.93
CA TRP A 358 32.78 -4.39 -6.10
C TRP A 358 33.94 -5.33 -6.47
N THR A 359 34.07 -6.46 -5.82
CA THR A 359 35.11 -7.46 -6.08
C THR A 359 34.99 -8.06 -7.48
N LYS A 360 33.77 -8.39 -7.93
CA LYS A 360 33.51 -8.82 -9.32
C LYS A 360 33.88 -7.73 -10.33
N THR A 361 33.50 -6.49 -10.04
CA THR A 361 33.79 -5.35 -10.91
C THR A 361 35.30 -5.09 -11.01
N GLN A 362 36.05 -5.25 -9.92
CA GLN A 362 37.50 -5.13 -9.93
C GLN A 362 38.17 -6.20 -10.80
N GLN A 363 37.67 -7.43 -10.81
CA GLN A 363 38.16 -8.49 -11.68
C GLN A 363 37.92 -8.18 -13.17
N THR A 364 36.83 -7.47 -13.49
CA THR A 364 36.44 -7.13 -14.86
C THR A 364 37.10 -5.84 -15.35
N VAL A 365 37.29 -4.86 -14.46
CA VAL A 365 37.79 -3.50 -14.73
C VAL A 365 39.26 -3.36 -14.31
N SER A 366 39.97 -4.46 -13.98
CA SER A 366 41.39 -4.39 -13.68
C SER A 366 42.13 -3.77 -14.88
N MET A 367 42.40 -2.48 -14.79
CA MET A 367 43.33 -1.82 -15.72
C MET A 367 44.68 -2.50 -15.54
N LYS A 368 45.09 -3.28 -16.53
CA LYS A 368 46.49 -3.69 -16.65
C LYS A 368 47.31 -2.39 -16.60
N GLN A 369 48.00 -2.14 -15.52
CA GLN A 369 49.00 -1.08 -15.50
C GLN A 369 49.98 -1.34 -16.66
N PRO A 370 50.23 -0.39 -17.58
CA PRO A 370 51.30 -0.54 -18.54
C PRO A 370 52.57 -0.74 -17.72
N GLY A 371 53.26 -1.83 -17.98
CA GLY A 371 54.44 -2.23 -17.21
C GLY A 371 55.43 -1.06 -17.12
N ILE A 372 55.67 -0.62 -15.89
CA ILE A 372 56.79 0.28 -15.61
C ILE A 372 58.05 -0.60 -15.80
N ASN A 373 58.68 -0.46 -16.97
CA ASN A 373 60.00 -1.02 -17.21
C ASN A 373 60.94 -0.54 -16.09
N SER A 374 61.40 -1.45 -15.26
CA SER A 374 62.45 -1.22 -14.28
C SER A 374 63.71 -0.75 -15.05
N VAL A 375 63.93 0.52 -15.03
CA VAL A 375 65.25 1.08 -15.42
C VAL A 375 66.22 0.60 -14.37
N ARG A 376 67.05 -0.38 -14.74
CA ARG A 376 68.24 -0.77 -13.95
C ARG A 376 69.17 0.42 -13.92
N LEU A 377 69.30 1.07 -12.79
CA LEU A 377 70.41 1.93 -12.50
C LEU A 377 71.68 1.04 -12.47
N ALA A 378 72.51 1.20 -13.51
CA ALA A 378 73.81 0.65 -13.53
C ALA A 378 74.70 1.38 -12.49
N GLU A 379 75.13 0.68 -11.47
CA GLU A 379 76.18 1.16 -10.60
C GLU A 379 77.46 1.25 -11.40
N SER A 380 77.94 2.47 -11.66
CA SER A 380 79.32 2.73 -12.06
C SER A 380 80.19 2.72 -10.80
N LYS A 381 81.03 1.72 -10.69
CA LYS A 381 82.24 1.75 -9.86
C LYS A 381 83.25 2.61 -10.59
N GLU A 382 83.68 3.68 -9.92
CA GLU A 382 85.09 4.01 -9.73
C GLU A 382 85.24 5.06 -8.63
#